data_8e0c2798cd6960f1593a95e1e53e7ba2
#
_entry.id   8e0c2798cd6960f1593a95e1e53e7ba2
#
_cell.length_a   1.000
_cell.length_b   1.000
_cell.length_c   1.000
_cell.angle_alpha   90.00
_cell.angle_beta   90.00
_cell.angle_gamma   90.00
#
_symmetry.space_group_name_H-M   'P 1'
#
loop_
_entity.id
_entity.type
_entity.pdbx_description
1 polymer ?
#
loop_
_entity_poly.entity_id
_entity_poly.type
_entity_poly.pdbx_seq_one_letter_code
_entity_poly.pdbx_strand_id
1 'polypeptide(L)'
;MTKIQIKKLSNSVSIPKYETPGSSGMDVAAHIENNITINPGEKALISTGFSIAIPRGYEVQIRPRSGLAAKKNITVLNTPGTIDADYRGEIKVTLINLGKEKFVIENGERIAQMVVCPVIQANLEEVKELSKTERGSGGFGSTGTK
;
A
#
# COMPACT_ATOMS: atom_id res chain seq x y z
N MET A 1 -14.72 6.27 -15.47
CA MET A 1 -13.92 6.05 -14.24
C MET A 1 -14.44 4.85 -13.47
N THR A 2 -13.53 4.05 -12.92
CA THR A 2 -13.89 2.92 -12.04
C THR A 2 -14.47 3.45 -10.75
N LYS A 3 -15.58 2.84 -10.30
CA LYS A 3 -16.27 3.23 -9.07
C LYS A 3 -15.89 2.28 -7.93
N ILE A 4 -15.34 2.82 -6.85
CA ILE A 4 -15.08 2.11 -5.59
C ILE A 4 -16.03 2.67 -4.54
N GLN A 5 -16.74 1.78 -3.85
CA GLN A 5 -17.58 2.18 -2.73
C GLN A 5 -16.71 2.29 -1.46
N ILE A 6 -16.98 3.28 -0.64
CA ILE A 6 -16.29 3.48 0.64
C ILE A 6 -17.31 3.60 1.76
N LYS A 7 -17.04 2.90 2.87
CA LYS A 7 -17.83 2.98 4.11
C LYS A 7 -16.95 3.57 5.21
N LYS A 8 -17.34 4.72 5.72
CA LYS A 8 -16.73 5.30 6.92
C LYS A 8 -17.16 4.52 8.16
N LEU A 9 -16.22 4.18 9.02
CA LEU A 9 -16.46 3.53 10.31
C LEU A 9 -16.68 4.56 11.44
N SER A 10 -16.36 5.82 11.18
CA SER A 10 -16.62 6.97 12.05
C SER A 10 -16.94 8.21 11.21
N ASN A 11 -17.80 9.08 11.71
CA ASN A 11 -18.15 10.33 11.03
C ASN A 11 -16.96 11.28 10.84
N SER A 12 -15.94 11.17 11.70
CA SER A 12 -14.73 12.00 11.65
C SER A 12 -13.72 11.58 10.58
N VAL A 13 -13.93 10.44 9.91
CA VAL A 13 -13.05 9.96 8.84
C VAL A 13 -13.23 10.81 7.59
N SER A 14 -12.11 11.32 7.05
CA SER A 14 -12.09 11.98 5.75
C SER A 14 -11.97 10.97 4.63
N ILE A 15 -12.77 11.13 3.58
CA ILE A 15 -12.69 10.27 2.39
C ILE A 15 -11.43 10.64 1.60
N PRO A 16 -10.56 9.66 1.27
CA PRO A 16 -9.40 9.90 0.42
C PRO A 16 -9.79 10.48 -0.95
N LYS A 17 -8.97 11.37 -1.47
CA LYS A 17 -9.18 12.02 -2.76
C LYS A 17 -7.87 12.19 -3.52
N TYR A 18 -7.96 12.32 -4.84
CA TYR A 18 -6.84 12.76 -5.65
C TYR A 18 -6.59 14.24 -5.43
N GLU A 19 -5.38 14.61 -5.06
CA GLU A 19 -5.03 16.02 -4.79
C GLU A 19 -4.89 16.85 -6.10
N THR A 20 -4.50 16.20 -7.19
CA THR A 20 -4.41 16.81 -8.52
C THR A 20 -5.03 15.92 -9.59
N PRO A 21 -5.42 16.45 -10.76
CA PRO A 21 -5.96 15.65 -11.86
C PRO A 21 -5.02 14.55 -12.38
N GLY A 22 -3.72 14.71 -12.18
CA GLY A 22 -2.70 13.74 -12.61
C GLY A 22 -2.21 12.82 -11.50
N SER A 23 -2.75 12.92 -10.28
CA SER A 23 -2.34 12.05 -9.17
C SER A 23 -2.68 10.59 -9.46
N SER A 24 -1.73 9.69 -9.24
CA SER A 24 -1.95 8.23 -9.32
C SER A 24 -2.52 7.65 -8.03
N GLY A 25 -2.20 8.24 -6.89
CA GLY A 25 -2.60 7.82 -5.57
C GLY A 25 -3.45 8.84 -4.83
N MET A 26 -4.21 8.35 -3.87
CA MET A 26 -4.95 9.14 -2.90
C MET A 26 -4.29 8.97 -1.53
N ASP A 27 -3.99 10.06 -0.84
CA ASP A 27 -3.42 9.99 0.50
C ASP A 27 -4.39 9.34 1.49
N VAL A 28 -3.82 8.51 2.37
CA VAL A 28 -4.54 7.81 3.45
C VAL A 28 -4.05 8.34 4.78
N ALA A 29 -4.98 8.80 5.62
CA ALA A 29 -4.69 9.35 6.94
C ALA A 29 -4.92 8.32 8.05
N ALA A 30 -4.17 8.47 9.13
CA ALA A 30 -4.38 7.73 10.37
C ALA A 30 -5.70 8.17 11.02
N HIS A 31 -6.47 7.20 11.51
CA HIS A 31 -7.65 7.42 12.34
C HIS A 31 -7.44 6.67 13.67
N ILE A 32 -6.92 7.37 14.65
CA ILE A 32 -6.47 6.84 15.94
C ILE A 32 -6.94 7.74 17.09
N GLU A 33 -7.17 7.15 18.25
CA GLU A 33 -7.56 7.90 19.45
C GLU A 33 -6.38 8.57 20.14
N ASN A 34 -5.27 7.82 20.26
CA ASN A 34 -4.03 8.28 20.90
C ASN A 34 -2.87 8.24 19.91
N ASN A 35 -1.91 9.13 20.07
CA ASN A 35 -0.69 9.14 19.29
C ASN A 35 0.01 7.79 19.38
N ILE A 36 0.58 7.33 18.26
CA ILE A 36 1.34 6.09 18.16
C ILE A 36 2.79 6.42 17.91
N THR A 37 3.67 5.91 18.76
CA THR A 37 5.13 6.04 18.59
C THR A 37 5.69 4.77 18.02
N ILE A 38 6.44 4.90 16.91
CA ILE A 38 7.19 3.80 16.28
C ILE A 38 8.67 4.08 16.50
N ASN A 39 9.31 3.31 17.37
CA ASN A 39 10.76 3.42 17.61
C ASN A 39 11.56 2.84 16.43
N PRO A 40 12.86 3.19 16.28
CA PRO A 40 13.72 2.61 15.26
C PRO A 40 13.67 1.08 15.23
N GLY A 41 13.44 0.51 14.05
CA GLY A 41 13.31 -0.93 13.84
C GLY A 41 11.95 -1.54 14.20
N GLU A 42 11.05 -0.76 14.81
CA GLU A 42 9.70 -1.22 15.16
C GLU A 42 8.68 -0.96 14.05
N LYS A 43 7.56 -1.64 14.14
CA LYS A 43 6.39 -1.48 13.27
C LYS A 43 5.13 -1.22 14.08
N ALA A 44 4.13 -0.65 13.42
CA ALA A 44 2.79 -0.50 13.99
C ALA A 44 1.73 -0.66 12.90
N LEU A 45 0.59 -1.25 13.26
CA LEU A 45 -0.59 -1.37 12.42
C LEU A 45 -1.51 -0.19 12.70
N ILE A 46 -1.67 0.68 11.69
CA ILE A 46 -2.40 1.94 11.83
C ILE A 46 -3.77 1.84 11.19
N SER A 47 -4.80 2.13 11.96
CA SER A 47 -6.19 2.21 11.48
C SER A 47 -6.42 3.45 10.62
N THR A 48 -7.26 3.30 9.59
CA THR A 48 -7.68 4.40 8.71
C THR A 48 -9.15 4.80 8.90
N GLY A 49 -9.92 3.96 9.58
CA GLY A 49 -11.33 4.22 9.91
C GLY A 49 -12.29 4.04 8.74
N PHE A 50 -11.92 3.37 7.66
CA PHE A 50 -12.82 3.06 6.55
C PHE A 50 -12.59 1.67 5.96
N SER A 51 -13.62 1.19 5.28
CA SER A 51 -13.61 -0.02 4.46
C SER A 51 -14.02 0.32 3.04
N ILE A 52 -13.59 -0.48 2.06
CA ILE A 52 -13.91 -0.28 0.64
C ILE A 52 -14.44 -1.55 0.01
N ALA A 53 -15.20 -1.38 -1.08
CA ALA A 53 -15.61 -2.45 -1.97
C ALA A 53 -15.06 -2.15 -3.36
N ILE A 54 -14.13 -2.98 -3.80
CA ILE A 54 -13.43 -2.85 -5.07
C ILE A 54 -14.14 -3.75 -6.10
N PRO A 55 -14.43 -3.27 -7.32
CA PRO A 55 -15.01 -4.11 -8.36
C PRO A 55 -14.03 -5.17 -8.83
N ARG A 56 -14.54 -6.31 -9.29
CA ARG A 56 -13.75 -7.39 -9.88
C ARG A 56 -12.87 -6.86 -11.02
N GLY A 57 -11.65 -7.40 -11.14
CA GLY A 57 -10.67 -6.95 -12.13
C GLY A 57 -9.81 -5.78 -11.67
N TYR A 58 -9.98 -5.34 -10.41
CA TYR A 58 -9.16 -4.31 -9.79
C TYR A 58 -8.70 -4.73 -8.40
N GLU A 59 -7.60 -4.14 -7.95
CA GLU A 59 -7.12 -4.14 -6.58
C GLU A 59 -6.86 -2.70 -6.12
N VAL A 60 -6.68 -2.50 -4.83
CA VAL A 60 -6.06 -1.29 -4.30
C VAL A 60 -4.73 -1.65 -3.66
N GLN A 61 -3.69 -0.91 -3.99
CA GLN A 61 -2.37 -1.05 -3.39
C GLN A 61 -2.14 0.06 -2.38
N ILE A 62 -1.71 -0.31 -1.18
CA ILE A 62 -1.20 0.64 -0.19
C ILE A 62 0.31 0.77 -0.39
N ARG A 63 0.74 1.98 -0.72
CA ARG A 63 2.13 2.33 -1.00
C ARG A 63 2.64 3.39 -0.03
N PRO A 64 3.95 3.47 0.20
CA PRO A 64 4.53 4.53 1.02
C PRO A 64 4.33 5.91 0.40
N ARG A 65 4.38 6.94 1.24
CA ARG A 65 4.53 8.31 0.78
C ARG A 65 6.00 8.65 0.63
N SER A 66 6.37 9.20 -0.52
CA SER A 66 7.77 9.55 -0.83
C SER A 66 8.40 10.51 0.18
N GLY A 67 7.63 11.46 0.69
CA GLY A 67 8.10 12.42 1.69
C GLY A 67 8.43 11.77 3.04
N LEU A 68 7.64 10.82 3.51
CA LEU A 68 7.93 10.07 4.74
C LEU A 68 9.13 9.14 4.55
N ALA A 69 9.23 8.48 3.39
CA ALA A 69 10.38 7.63 3.07
C ALA A 69 11.68 8.43 3.05
N ALA A 70 11.70 9.55 2.31
CA ALA A 70 12.91 10.35 2.12
C ALA A 70 13.35 11.12 3.38
N LYS A 71 12.40 11.65 4.16
CA LYS A 71 12.72 12.55 5.28
C LYS A 71 12.71 11.86 6.64
N LYS A 72 11.96 10.77 6.80
CA LYS A 72 11.73 10.11 8.08
C LYS A 72 12.09 8.62 8.09
N ASN A 73 12.48 8.07 6.95
CA ASN A 73 12.78 6.63 6.80
C ASN A 73 11.59 5.73 7.21
N ILE A 74 10.37 6.23 7.00
CA ILE A 74 9.13 5.49 7.26
C ILE A 74 8.61 4.92 5.96
N THR A 75 8.28 3.63 5.98
CA THR A 75 7.69 2.94 4.82
C THR A 75 6.55 2.02 5.26
N VAL A 76 5.80 1.52 4.29
CA VAL A 76 4.83 0.45 4.48
C VAL A 76 5.59 -0.87 4.44
N LEU A 77 5.55 -1.65 5.52
CA LEU A 77 6.37 -2.85 5.68
C LEU A 77 6.16 -3.88 4.56
N ASN A 78 4.92 -4.09 4.15
CA ASN A 78 4.54 -5.04 3.10
C ASN A 78 4.31 -4.38 1.73
N THR A 79 4.92 -3.22 1.48
CA THR A 79 4.69 -2.49 0.24
C THR A 79 5.04 -3.30 -1.01
N PRO A 80 4.19 -3.29 -2.06
CA PRO A 80 2.84 -2.72 -2.08
C PRO A 80 1.86 -3.61 -1.29
N GLY A 81 1.15 -3.01 -0.32
CA GLY A 81 0.11 -3.71 0.43
C GLY A 81 -1.10 -3.98 -0.46
N THR A 82 -1.48 -5.24 -0.62
CA THR A 82 -2.57 -5.64 -1.52
C THR A 82 -3.90 -5.63 -0.78
N ILE A 83 -4.90 -4.97 -1.37
CA ILE A 83 -6.29 -5.04 -0.95
C ILE A 83 -7.09 -5.69 -2.07
N ASP A 84 -7.56 -6.88 -1.81
CA ASP A 84 -8.30 -7.71 -2.76
C ASP A 84 -9.73 -7.17 -2.99
N ALA A 85 -10.30 -7.48 -4.16
CA ALA A 85 -11.63 -7.02 -4.54
C ALA A 85 -12.74 -7.50 -3.59
N ASP A 86 -12.56 -8.64 -2.96
CA ASP A 86 -13.52 -9.25 -2.02
C ASP A 86 -13.25 -8.95 -0.54
N TYR A 87 -12.19 -8.20 -0.21
CA TYR A 87 -11.92 -7.76 1.15
C TYR A 87 -12.92 -6.67 1.57
N ARG A 88 -13.51 -6.81 2.75
CA ARG A 88 -14.52 -5.88 3.31
C ARG A 88 -14.15 -5.35 4.68
N GLY A 89 -12.99 -5.76 5.21
CA GLY A 89 -12.52 -5.26 6.50
C GLY A 89 -12.03 -3.82 6.45
N GLU A 90 -11.71 -3.27 7.61
CA GLU A 90 -11.08 -1.96 7.71
C GLU A 90 -9.73 -1.96 7.00
N ILE A 91 -9.47 -0.89 6.26
CA ILE A 91 -8.14 -0.65 5.69
C ILE A 91 -7.20 -0.23 6.81
N LYS A 92 -6.13 -1.00 6.99
CA LYS A 92 -5.06 -0.70 7.96
C LYS A 92 -3.72 -0.68 7.25
N VAL A 93 -2.82 0.14 7.75
CA VAL A 93 -1.49 0.33 7.18
C VAL A 93 -0.45 -0.14 8.17
N THR A 94 0.41 -1.08 7.77
CA THR A 94 1.56 -1.51 8.58
C THR A 94 2.75 -0.64 8.25
N LEU A 95 3.09 0.30 9.13
CA LEU A 95 4.27 1.15 9.01
C LEU A 95 5.46 0.54 9.75
N ILE A 96 6.65 0.72 9.20
CA ILE A 96 7.92 0.39 9.84
C ILE A 96 8.84 1.60 9.85
N ASN A 97 9.58 1.79 10.94
CA ASN A 97 10.59 2.83 11.09
C ASN A 97 11.98 2.25 10.82
N LEU A 98 12.55 2.56 9.67
CA LEU A 98 13.91 2.17 9.28
C LEU A 98 14.94 3.27 9.58
N GLY A 99 14.53 4.33 10.28
CA GLY A 99 15.40 5.42 10.68
C GLY A 99 16.08 5.17 12.01
N LYS A 100 16.69 6.24 12.52
CA LYS A 100 17.42 6.24 13.79
C LYS A 100 16.69 6.99 14.91
N GLU A 101 15.62 7.69 14.57
CA GLU A 101 14.81 8.48 15.51
C GLU A 101 13.41 7.90 15.61
N LYS A 102 12.77 8.05 16.77
CA LYS A 102 11.36 7.69 16.95
C LYS A 102 10.48 8.51 16.01
N PHE A 103 9.43 7.90 15.50
CA PHE A 103 8.41 8.54 14.70
C PHE A 103 7.08 8.51 15.45
N VAL A 104 6.46 9.67 15.64
CA VAL A 104 5.16 9.80 16.30
C VAL A 104 4.10 10.12 15.28
N ILE A 105 3.02 9.34 15.28
CA ILE A 105 1.85 9.51 14.42
C ILE A 105 0.74 10.14 15.24
N GLU A 106 0.19 11.23 14.74
CA GLU A 106 -1.00 11.89 15.29
C GLU A 106 -2.23 11.56 14.44
N ASN A 107 -3.41 11.65 15.05
CA ASN A 107 -4.66 11.45 14.30
C ASN A 107 -4.79 12.43 13.13
N GLY A 108 -5.19 11.92 11.97
CA GLY A 108 -5.37 12.72 10.75
C GLY A 108 -4.09 12.92 9.92
N GLU A 109 -2.92 12.49 10.40
CA GLU A 109 -1.71 12.52 9.58
C GLU A 109 -1.78 11.56 8.40
N ARG A 110 -1.33 12.03 7.24
CA ARG A 110 -1.23 11.22 6.02
C ARG A 110 -0.02 10.29 6.11
N ILE A 111 -0.28 9.00 6.18
CA ILE A 111 0.72 7.95 6.47
C ILE A 111 1.09 7.07 5.29
N ALA A 112 0.24 7.01 4.29
CA ALA A 112 0.40 6.18 3.11
C ALA A 112 -0.40 6.77 1.95
N GLN A 113 -0.36 6.11 0.81
CA GLN A 113 -1.24 6.40 -0.32
C GLN A 113 -1.86 5.11 -0.84
N MET A 114 -3.07 5.19 -1.34
CA MET A 114 -3.74 4.08 -2.01
C MET A 114 -3.82 4.34 -3.52
N VAL A 115 -3.51 3.31 -4.31
CA VAL A 115 -3.51 3.35 -5.78
C VAL A 115 -4.41 2.26 -6.30
N VAL A 116 -5.34 2.60 -7.17
CA VAL A 116 -6.22 1.63 -7.85
C VAL A 116 -5.47 1.04 -9.03
N CYS A 117 -5.38 -0.28 -9.10
CA CYS A 117 -4.67 -1.00 -10.15
C CYS A 117 -5.58 -2.04 -10.81
N PRO A 118 -5.49 -2.25 -12.13
CA PRO A 118 -6.11 -3.40 -12.78
C PRO A 118 -5.39 -4.68 -12.37
N VAL A 119 -6.15 -5.79 -12.30
CA VAL A 119 -5.62 -7.11 -11.93
C VAL A 119 -6.00 -8.12 -12.99
N ILE A 120 -5.02 -8.91 -13.40
CA ILE A 120 -5.21 -10.07 -14.26
C ILE A 120 -4.98 -11.32 -13.41
N GLN A 121 -6.00 -12.19 -13.33
CA GLN A 121 -5.85 -13.51 -12.74
C GLN A 121 -5.42 -14.50 -13.82
N ALA A 122 -4.38 -15.28 -13.54
CA ALA A 122 -3.87 -16.30 -14.45
C ALA A 122 -4.36 -17.69 -14.02
N ASN A 123 -4.60 -18.56 -15.00
CA ASN A 123 -4.71 -19.99 -14.77
C ASN A 123 -3.32 -20.61 -14.90
N LEU A 124 -2.87 -21.31 -13.87
CA LEU A 124 -1.57 -21.99 -13.89
C LEU A 124 -1.74 -23.40 -14.42
N GLU A 125 -1.01 -23.72 -15.48
CA GLU A 125 -0.95 -25.04 -16.10
C GLU A 125 0.38 -25.71 -15.77
N GLU A 126 0.33 -26.88 -15.14
CA GLU A 126 1.52 -27.68 -14.88
C GLU A 126 2.05 -28.29 -16.20
N VAL A 127 3.30 -28.04 -16.49
CA VAL A 127 3.99 -28.62 -17.65
C VAL A 127 5.32 -29.21 -17.19
N LYS A 128 5.81 -30.23 -17.94
CA LYS A 128 7.11 -30.86 -17.63
C LYS A 128 8.29 -29.97 -18.01
N GLU A 129 8.15 -29.19 -19.09
CA GLU A 129 9.18 -28.31 -19.60
C GLU A 129 8.60 -26.97 -20.04
N LEU A 130 9.30 -25.88 -19.75
CA LEU A 130 8.97 -24.55 -20.26
C LEU A 130 9.60 -24.33 -21.65
N SER A 131 9.02 -23.44 -22.43
CA SER A 131 9.61 -22.98 -23.69
C SER A 131 11.00 -22.40 -23.47
N LYS A 132 11.90 -22.64 -24.42
CA LYS A 132 13.27 -22.10 -24.37
C LYS A 132 13.29 -20.64 -24.80
N THR A 133 14.14 -19.86 -24.13
CA THR A 133 14.41 -18.47 -24.51
C THR A 133 15.91 -18.24 -24.55
N GLU A 134 16.36 -17.19 -25.23
CA GLU A 134 17.77 -16.80 -25.27
C GLU A 134 18.33 -16.52 -23.87
N ARG A 135 17.54 -15.87 -22.98
CA ARG A 135 17.93 -15.61 -21.59
C ARG A 135 18.02 -16.89 -20.74
N GLY A 136 17.18 -17.89 -21.01
CA GLY A 136 17.11 -19.14 -20.25
C GLY A 136 16.91 -18.86 -18.74
N SER A 137 17.77 -19.46 -17.92
CA SER A 137 17.74 -19.33 -16.45
C SER A 137 18.54 -18.12 -15.93
N GLY A 138 19.07 -17.27 -16.78
CA GLY A 138 19.86 -16.11 -16.38
C GLY A 138 19.04 -15.11 -15.54
N GLY A 139 19.55 -14.79 -14.37
CA GLY A 139 18.93 -13.86 -13.42
C GLY A 139 19.94 -13.40 -12.38
N PHE A 140 19.47 -12.69 -11.33
CA PHE A 140 20.29 -12.25 -10.20
C PHE A 140 21.57 -11.50 -10.60
N GLY A 141 21.47 -10.61 -11.60
CA GLY A 141 22.61 -9.84 -12.10
C GLY A 141 23.42 -10.54 -13.19
N SER A 142 22.90 -11.59 -13.85
CA SER A 142 23.59 -12.32 -14.93
C SER A 142 23.94 -11.43 -16.13
N THR A 143 23.31 -10.27 -16.29
CA THR A 143 23.61 -9.27 -17.34
C THR A 143 24.68 -8.26 -16.92
N GLY A 144 25.23 -8.38 -15.71
CA GLY A 144 26.25 -7.47 -15.16
C GLY A 144 25.66 -6.23 -14.50
N THR A 145 26.55 -5.40 -13.93
CA THR A 145 26.20 -4.16 -13.22
C THR A 145 26.59 -2.89 -14.00
N LYS A 146 27.24 -3.03 -15.17
CA LYS A 146 27.62 -1.95 -16.09
C LYS A 146 27.45 -2.41 -17.53
#